data_4c09ed8b4e6997630241454e89e704d7
#
_entry.id   4c09ed8b4e6997630241454e89e704d7
#
_cell.length_a   1.000
_cell.length_b   1.000
_cell.length_c   1.000
_cell.angle_alpha   90.00
_cell.angle_beta   90.00
_cell.angle_gamma   90.00
#
_symmetry.space_group_name_H-M   'P 1'
#
loop_
_entity.id
_entity.type
_entity.pdbx_description
1 polymer ?
#
loop_
_entity_poly.entity_id
_entity_poly.type
_entity_poly.pdbx_seq_one_letter_code
_entity_poly.pdbx_strand_id
1 'polypeptide(L)'
;MKTALRLLLAATLPLCPALHAQQQPSADEIRATAAASSKEMLQRLFGNDTTEEELDALSKQARQIGVPQQQIIEARLVWGLRNQNTAYLVKMLPEVEALAASFDSNLSAAMGSAEAVKSFASYIRALKARDEGKAEEFKKHILEAVWLNPSQSQVFAQAIETMRREDKMSTLKVDLALPVTTSMGETTTLGDQVAGKKAILIDFWASWCGPCMQLMPSLKKKGKLLEPHGIAVIAMNKDDENAEGIAERIRKEQDMKIPWLVEPAERPFTKLFEIDSIPRMILIDPSGKVLFNGHPEDPALWTALKKIHPKIEAPQ
;
A
#
# COMPACT_ATOMS: atom_id res chain seq x y z
N MET A 1 -10.37 -104.25 -26.69
CA MET A 1 -9.11 -103.76 -26.18
C MET A 1 -9.23 -102.23 -26.18
N LYS A 2 -9.62 -101.62 -25.10
CA LYS A 2 -9.70 -100.13 -24.95
C LYS A 2 -9.28 -99.81 -23.55
N THR A 3 -8.07 -99.30 -23.40
CA THR A 3 -7.46 -98.86 -22.14
C THR A 3 -7.92 -97.38 -21.88
N ALA A 4 -8.60 -97.16 -20.78
CA ALA A 4 -9.02 -95.81 -20.34
C ALA A 4 -8.00 -95.24 -19.38
N LEU A 5 -7.41 -94.10 -19.75
CA LEU A 5 -6.48 -93.30 -18.93
C LEU A 5 -7.30 -92.34 -18.11
N ARG A 6 -7.25 -92.45 -16.79
CA ARG A 6 -7.85 -91.49 -15.86
C ARG A 6 -6.88 -90.30 -15.63
N LEU A 7 -7.26 -89.08 -16.06
CA LEU A 7 -6.58 -87.86 -15.68
C LEU A 7 -7.11 -87.41 -14.33
N LEU A 8 -6.22 -87.28 -13.36
CA LEU A 8 -6.45 -86.59 -12.09
C LEU A 8 -6.29 -85.08 -12.32
N LEU A 9 -7.38 -84.28 -12.25
CA LEU A 9 -7.32 -82.82 -12.17
C LEU A 9 -7.05 -82.41 -10.71
N ALA A 10 -5.88 -81.92 -10.44
CA ALA A 10 -5.58 -81.22 -9.20
C ALA A 10 -6.16 -79.77 -9.31
N ALA A 11 -7.20 -79.47 -8.54
CA ALA A 11 -7.76 -78.15 -8.40
C ALA A 11 -6.85 -77.29 -7.48
N THR A 12 -6.09 -76.34 -8.07
CA THR A 12 -5.42 -75.33 -7.34
C THR A 12 -6.41 -74.15 -7.06
N LEU A 13 -6.81 -74.02 -5.81
CA LEU A 13 -7.55 -72.81 -5.32
C LEU A 13 -6.64 -71.60 -5.40
N PRO A 14 -7.07 -70.47 -6.00
CA PRO A 14 -6.33 -69.27 -5.93
C PRO A 14 -6.42 -68.64 -4.50
N LEU A 15 -5.28 -68.43 -3.87
CA LEU A 15 -5.19 -67.53 -2.66
C LEU A 15 -5.75 -66.17 -3.01
N CYS A 16 -6.89 -65.81 -2.43
CA CYS A 16 -7.35 -64.43 -2.39
C CYS A 16 -6.34 -63.64 -1.58
N PRO A 17 -5.78 -62.54 -2.13
CA PRO A 17 -5.03 -61.60 -1.31
C PRO A 17 -6.00 -60.98 -0.30
N ALA A 18 -5.64 -61.04 0.97
CA ALA A 18 -6.39 -60.41 2.05
C ALA A 18 -6.55 -58.91 1.73
N LEU A 19 -7.80 -58.47 1.48
CA LEU A 19 -8.15 -57.06 1.48
C LEU A 19 -7.72 -56.51 2.84
N HIS A 20 -6.67 -55.71 2.84
CA HIS A 20 -6.37 -54.84 3.98
C HIS A 20 -7.56 -53.88 4.11
N ALA A 21 -8.42 -54.15 5.07
CA ALA A 21 -9.43 -53.19 5.47
C ALA A 21 -8.70 -51.89 5.87
N GLN A 22 -8.76 -50.88 5.03
CA GLN A 22 -8.33 -49.54 5.39
C GLN A 22 -9.18 -49.15 6.60
N GLN A 23 -8.57 -49.14 7.77
CA GLN A 23 -9.21 -48.62 8.98
C GLN A 23 -9.64 -47.17 8.69
N GLN A 24 -10.94 -46.92 8.77
CA GLN A 24 -11.43 -45.54 8.71
C GLN A 24 -10.80 -44.78 9.86
N PRO A 25 -10.28 -43.52 9.60
CA PRO A 25 -9.65 -42.77 10.64
C PRO A 25 -10.62 -42.50 11.80
N SER A 26 -10.13 -42.62 13.02
CA SER A 26 -10.92 -42.33 14.22
C SER A 26 -11.41 -40.90 14.23
N ALA A 27 -12.47 -40.59 14.99
CA ALA A 27 -13.00 -39.24 15.15
C ALA A 27 -11.93 -38.27 15.66
N ASP A 28 -11.00 -38.76 16.48
CA ASP A 28 -9.90 -37.93 17.02
C ASP A 28 -8.81 -37.66 15.96
N GLU A 29 -8.50 -38.63 15.08
CA GLU A 29 -7.59 -38.41 13.95
C GLU A 29 -8.18 -37.44 12.92
N ILE A 30 -9.48 -37.51 12.64
CA ILE A 30 -10.18 -36.55 11.77
C ILE A 30 -10.13 -35.13 12.36
N ARG A 31 -10.38 -35.01 13.67
CA ARG A 31 -10.29 -33.71 14.38
C ARG A 31 -8.88 -33.14 14.38
N ALA A 32 -7.87 -33.96 14.62
CA ALA A 32 -6.46 -33.56 14.60
C ALA A 32 -6.04 -33.08 13.21
N THR A 33 -6.45 -33.78 12.15
CA THR A 33 -6.17 -33.39 10.75
C THR A 33 -6.87 -32.09 10.38
N ALA A 34 -8.13 -31.89 10.79
CA ALA A 34 -8.87 -30.66 10.55
C ALA A 34 -8.24 -29.47 11.29
N ALA A 35 -7.82 -29.66 12.54
CA ALA A 35 -7.12 -28.64 13.32
C ALA A 35 -5.77 -28.25 12.70
N ALA A 36 -5.01 -29.22 12.20
CA ALA A 36 -3.74 -28.99 11.50
C ALA A 36 -3.96 -28.18 10.21
N SER A 37 -4.97 -28.54 9.41
CA SER A 37 -5.34 -27.82 8.18
C SER A 37 -5.81 -26.38 8.47
N SER A 38 -6.57 -26.17 9.55
CA SER A 38 -7.01 -24.83 9.97
C SER A 38 -5.83 -23.95 10.41
N LYS A 39 -4.87 -24.52 11.15
CA LYS A 39 -3.66 -23.81 11.57
C LYS A 39 -2.79 -23.40 10.38
N GLU A 40 -2.58 -24.28 9.43
CA GLU A 40 -1.84 -23.99 8.21
C GLU A 40 -2.53 -22.89 7.38
N MET A 41 -3.85 -22.97 7.25
CA MET A 41 -4.64 -21.95 6.56
C MET A 41 -4.51 -20.57 7.24
N LEU A 42 -4.55 -20.51 8.57
CA LEU A 42 -4.34 -19.26 9.30
C LEU A 42 -2.94 -18.70 9.09
N GLN A 43 -1.90 -19.53 9.10
CA GLN A 43 -0.54 -19.09 8.80
C GLN A 43 -0.44 -18.44 7.41
N ARG A 44 -1.13 -19.00 6.41
CA ARG A 44 -1.19 -18.43 5.06
C ARG A 44 -1.97 -17.11 5.03
N LEU A 45 -3.12 -17.03 5.72
CA LEU A 45 -3.93 -15.79 5.79
C LEU A 45 -3.17 -14.63 6.45
N PHE A 46 -2.33 -14.91 7.44
CA PHE A 46 -1.47 -13.91 8.09
C PHE A 46 -0.11 -13.72 7.39
N GLY A 47 0.11 -14.36 6.24
CA GLY A 47 1.34 -14.21 5.46
C GLY A 47 1.63 -12.77 5.02
N ASN A 48 2.91 -12.46 4.79
CA ASN A 48 3.34 -11.10 4.46
C ASN A 48 3.22 -10.75 2.98
N ASP A 49 3.34 -11.75 2.10
CA ASP A 49 3.51 -11.57 0.64
C ASP A 49 2.22 -11.88 -0.14
N THR A 50 1.06 -11.79 0.52
CA THR A 50 -0.25 -12.12 -0.07
C THR A 50 -0.84 -10.90 -0.77
N THR A 51 -1.31 -11.03 -2.01
CA THR A 51 -2.09 -10.01 -2.72
C THR A 51 -3.54 -9.94 -2.22
N GLU A 52 -4.30 -8.88 -2.58
CA GLU A 52 -5.73 -8.77 -2.22
C GLU A 52 -6.54 -9.94 -2.81
N GLU A 53 -6.29 -10.32 -4.07
CA GLU A 53 -6.96 -11.42 -4.75
C GLU A 53 -6.66 -12.77 -4.09
N GLU A 54 -5.41 -13.02 -3.74
CA GLU A 54 -4.99 -14.23 -3.02
C GLU A 54 -5.61 -14.31 -1.64
N LEU A 55 -5.65 -13.19 -0.91
CA LEU A 55 -6.29 -13.10 0.40
C LEU A 55 -7.78 -13.43 0.33
N ASP A 56 -8.48 -12.94 -0.68
CA ASP A 56 -9.89 -13.24 -0.91
C ASP A 56 -10.11 -14.73 -1.24
N ALA A 57 -9.24 -15.31 -2.07
CA ALA A 57 -9.27 -16.76 -2.39
C ALA A 57 -9.01 -17.61 -1.14
N LEU A 58 -7.97 -17.29 -0.36
CA LEU A 58 -7.65 -17.94 0.92
C LEU A 58 -8.78 -17.82 1.92
N SER A 59 -9.42 -16.64 2.02
CA SER A 59 -10.56 -16.40 2.91
C SER A 59 -11.77 -17.29 2.56
N LYS A 60 -12.03 -17.51 1.27
CA LYS A 60 -13.07 -18.46 0.80
C LYS A 60 -12.73 -19.89 1.17
N GLN A 61 -11.49 -20.33 0.93
CA GLN A 61 -11.02 -21.66 1.29
C GLN A 61 -11.08 -21.91 2.80
N ALA A 62 -10.65 -20.91 3.61
CA ALA A 62 -10.69 -20.98 5.06
C ALA A 62 -12.11 -21.20 5.60
N ARG A 63 -13.12 -20.52 5.04
CA ARG A 63 -14.53 -20.75 5.38
C ARG A 63 -14.98 -22.18 5.07
N GLN A 64 -14.56 -22.74 3.92
CA GLN A 64 -14.94 -24.08 3.49
C GLN A 64 -14.39 -25.18 4.42
N ILE A 65 -13.20 -24.98 4.99
CA ILE A 65 -12.59 -25.93 5.95
C ILE A 65 -12.95 -25.64 7.41
N GLY A 66 -13.86 -24.69 7.67
CA GLY A 66 -14.39 -24.40 9.01
C GLY A 66 -13.50 -23.52 9.89
N VAL A 67 -12.58 -22.71 9.32
CA VAL A 67 -11.88 -21.69 10.10
C VAL A 67 -12.90 -20.67 10.63
N PRO A 68 -12.86 -20.33 11.93
CA PRO A 68 -13.80 -19.37 12.51
C PRO A 68 -13.80 -18.04 11.75
N GLN A 69 -14.99 -17.52 11.47
CA GLN A 69 -15.16 -16.26 10.72
C GLN A 69 -14.44 -15.09 11.37
N GLN A 70 -14.39 -15.04 12.70
CA GLN A 70 -13.64 -14.04 13.46
C GLN A 70 -12.17 -14.03 13.06
N GLN A 71 -11.50 -15.20 13.03
CA GLN A 71 -10.09 -15.31 12.69
C GLN A 71 -9.80 -14.87 11.25
N ILE A 72 -10.74 -15.15 10.33
CA ILE A 72 -10.64 -14.70 8.94
C ILE A 72 -10.74 -13.17 8.85
N ILE A 73 -11.68 -12.55 9.58
CA ILE A 73 -11.82 -11.08 9.62
C ILE A 73 -10.58 -10.45 10.24
N GLU A 74 -10.06 -11.01 11.35
CA GLU A 74 -8.84 -10.52 11.98
C GLU A 74 -7.64 -10.57 11.03
N ALA A 75 -7.45 -11.66 10.28
CA ALA A 75 -6.36 -11.79 9.31
C ALA A 75 -6.49 -10.76 8.19
N ARG A 76 -7.68 -10.58 7.65
CA ARG A 76 -7.98 -9.58 6.61
C ARG A 76 -7.76 -8.15 7.12
N LEU A 77 -8.14 -7.86 8.35
CA LEU A 77 -7.90 -6.56 8.99
C LEU A 77 -6.40 -6.30 9.16
N VAL A 78 -5.64 -7.28 9.67
CA VAL A 78 -4.19 -7.18 9.81
C VAL A 78 -3.51 -6.96 8.47
N TRP A 79 -3.96 -7.66 7.42
CA TRP A 79 -3.45 -7.47 6.07
C TRP A 79 -3.68 -6.04 5.57
N GLY A 80 -4.91 -5.53 5.70
CA GLY A 80 -5.25 -4.16 5.29
C GLY A 80 -4.44 -3.09 6.04
N LEU A 81 -4.23 -3.27 7.35
CA LEU A 81 -3.41 -2.38 8.18
C LEU A 81 -1.94 -2.42 7.77
N ARG A 82 -1.38 -3.60 7.57
CA ARG A 82 0.02 -3.79 7.17
C ARG A 82 0.32 -3.19 5.80
N ASN A 83 -0.58 -3.38 4.84
CA ASN A 83 -0.45 -2.85 3.49
C ASN A 83 -0.93 -1.40 3.36
N GLN A 84 -1.35 -0.75 4.46
CA GLN A 84 -1.88 0.61 4.48
C GLN A 84 -2.98 0.85 3.42
N ASN A 85 -3.74 -0.21 3.09
CA ASN A 85 -4.78 -0.17 2.07
C ASN A 85 -6.08 0.40 2.65
N THR A 86 -6.17 1.73 2.70
CA THR A 86 -7.34 2.44 3.25
C THR A 86 -8.64 2.06 2.53
N ALA A 87 -8.63 1.93 1.21
CA ALA A 87 -9.82 1.58 0.44
C ALA A 87 -10.34 0.18 0.83
N TYR A 88 -9.45 -0.78 1.01
CA TYR A 88 -9.77 -2.12 1.49
C TYR A 88 -10.32 -2.10 2.93
N LEU A 89 -9.65 -1.38 3.83
CA LEU A 89 -10.09 -1.24 5.22
C LEU A 89 -11.49 -0.63 5.32
N VAL A 90 -11.78 0.41 4.53
CA VAL A 90 -13.11 1.04 4.48
C VAL A 90 -14.17 0.07 3.98
N LYS A 91 -13.89 -0.78 2.99
CA LYS A 91 -14.81 -1.85 2.56
C LYS A 91 -15.09 -2.85 3.69
N MET A 92 -14.09 -3.12 4.54
CA MET A 92 -14.23 -4.05 5.67
C MET A 92 -14.97 -3.47 6.87
N LEU A 93 -15.16 -2.17 6.95
CA LEU A 93 -15.71 -1.51 8.15
C LEU A 93 -17.00 -2.17 8.69
N PRO A 94 -18.02 -2.53 7.88
CA PRO A 94 -19.22 -3.21 8.39
C PRO A 94 -18.91 -4.57 9.03
N GLU A 95 -17.97 -5.35 8.48
CA GLU A 95 -17.56 -6.64 9.04
C GLU A 95 -16.82 -6.46 10.37
N VAL A 96 -15.97 -5.42 10.48
CA VAL A 96 -15.21 -5.10 11.69
C VAL A 96 -16.14 -4.62 12.80
N GLU A 97 -17.15 -3.80 12.48
CA GLU A 97 -18.17 -3.34 13.43
C GLU A 97 -19.03 -4.50 13.95
N ALA A 98 -19.46 -5.40 13.07
CA ALA A 98 -20.19 -6.61 13.44
C ALA A 98 -19.33 -7.51 14.34
N LEU A 99 -18.06 -7.69 14.02
CA LEU A 99 -17.12 -8.43 14.84
C LEU A 99 -16.96 -7.81 16.22
N ALA A 100 -16.86 -6.49 16.35
CA ALA A 100 -16.73 -5.79 17.62
C ALA A 100 -17.92 -6.05 18.56
N ALA A 101 -19.11 -6.30 18.00
CA ALA A 101 -20.32 -6.61 18.76
C ALA A 101 -20.42 -8.08 19.22
N SER A 102 -19.76 -9.00 18.51
CA SER A 102 -19.85 -10.46 18.74
C SER A 102 -18.49 -11.12 19.05
N PHE A 103 -17.51 -10.33 19.45
CA PHE A 103 -16.14 -10.79 19.65
C PHE A 103 -16.03 -11.84 20.77
N ASP A 104 -15.37 -12.97 20.47
CA ASP A 104 -14.99 -14.00 21.43
C ASP A 104 -13.47 -14.01 21.61
N SER A 105 -12.99 -13.68 22.82
CA SER A 105 -11.57 -13.65 23.15
C SER A 105 -10.88 -15.01 22.98
N ASN A 106 -11.62 -16.13 23.14
CA ASN A 106 -11.07 -17.47 22.98
C ASN A 106 -10.80 -17.83 21.51
N LEU A 107 -11.45 -17.15 20.58
CA LEU A 107 -11.26 -17.34 19.14
C LEU A 107 -10.29 -16.33 18.54
N SER A 108 -9.80 -15.36 19.33
CA SER A 108 -8.93 -14.31 18.78
C SER A 108 -7.59 -14.85 18.31
N ALA A 109 -7.23 -14.49 17.08
CA ALA A 109 -5.94 -14.79 16.47
C ALA A 109 -4.95 -13.61 16.55
N ALA A 110 -5.44 -12.36 16.63
CA ALA A 110 -4.59 -11.16 16.56
C ALA A 110 -5.07 -9.99 17.44
N MET A 111 -6.38 -9.79 17.61
CA MET A 111 -6.92 -8.57 18.22
C MET A 111 -6.93 -8.60 19.77
N GLY A 112 -7.12 -9.77 20.35
CA GLY A 112 -7.09 -10.00 21.80
C GLY A 112 -8.34 -9.54 22.57
N SER A 113 -9.02 -8.47 22.17
CA SER A 113 -10.23 -7.96 22.85
C SER A 113 -11.21 -7.27 21.91
N ALA A 114 -12.47 -7.17 22.35
CA ALA A 114 -13.51 -6.41 21.66
C ALA A 114 -13.18 -4.91 21.59
N GLU A 115 -12.52 -4.36 22.61
CA GLU A 115 -12.07 -2.98 22.65
C GLU A 115 -11.01 -2.71 21.56
N ALA A 116 -10.09 -3.64 21.32
CA ALA A 116 -9.12 -3.53 20.23
C ALA A 116 -9.82 -3.50 18.87
N VAL A 117 -10.82 -4.36 18.63
CA VAL A 117 -11.60 -4.35 17.39
C VAL A 117 -12.37 -3.04 17.23
N LYS A 118 -13.02 -2.52 18.30
CA LYS A 118 -13.68 -1.21 18.28
C LYS A 118 -12.71 -0.07 17.98
N SER A 119 -11.50 -0.14 18.54
CA SER A 119 -10.45 0.83 18.27
C SER A 119 -10.09 0.87 16.78
N PHE A 120 -9.90 -0.29 16.16
CA PHE A 120 -9.63 -0.35 14.71
C PHE A 120 -10.82 0.07 13.86
N ALA A 121 -12.07 -0.22 14.27
CA ALA A 121 -13.25 0.31 13.60
C ALA A 121 -13.26 1.85 13.62
N SER A 122 -12.95 2.47 14.76
CA SER A 122 -12.84 3.92 14.88
C SER A 122 -11.67 4.47 14.07
N TYR A 123 -10.52 3.77 14.04
CA TYR A 123 -9.39 4.11 13.17
C TYR A 123 -9.77 4.09 11.68
N ILE A 124 -10.49 3.08 11.22
CA ILE A 124 -10.95 3.00 9.83
C ILE A 124 -11.92 4.13 9.50
N ARG A 125 -12.83 4.51 10.43
CA ARG A 125 -13.70 5.69 10.27
C ARG A 125 -12.87 6.98 10.17
N ALA A 126 -11.81 7.10 10.96
CA ALA A 126 -10.89 8.24 10.85
C ALA A 126 -10.22 8.30 9.46
N LEU A 127 -9.67 7.18 8.96
CA LEU A 127 -9.07 7.12 7.63
C LEU A 127 -10.08 7.50 6.54
N LYS A 128 -11.31 7.01 6.64
CA LYS A 128 -12.40 7.38 5.71
C LYS A 128 -12.69 8.89 5.76
N ALA A 129 -12.80 9.45 6.95
CA ALA A 129 -13.05 10.89 7.13
C ALA A 129 -11.91 11.74 6.55
N ARG A 130 -10.65 11.30 6.70
CA ARG A 130 -9.49 11.95 6.08
C ARG A 130 -9.62 11.97 4.56
N ASP A 131 -9.90 10.85 3.94
CA ASP A 131 -10.00 10.73 2.49
C ASP A 131 -11.18 11.55 1.92
N GLU A 132 -12.23 11.78 2.75
CA GLU A 132 -13.35 12.65 2.45
C GLU A 132 -13.09 14.15 2.77
N GLY A 133 -11.91 14.49 3.31
CA GLY A 133 -11.56 15.87 3.70
C GLY A 133 -12.28 16.40 4.94
N LYS A 134 -12.80 15.50 5.80
CA LYS A 134 -13.61 15.83 6.99
C LYS A 134 -12.73 15.85 8.25
N ALA A 135 -11.96 16.92 8.44
CA ALA A 135 -10.97 17.03 9.50
C ALA A 135 -11.53 16.82 10.91
N GLU A 136 -12.70 17.36 11.22
CA GLU A 136 -13.32 17.24 12.57
C GLU A 136 -13.82 15.80 12.83
N GLU A 137 -14.37 15.12 11.83
CA GLU A 137 -14.73 13.71 11.95
C GLU A 137 -13.48 12.82 12.12
N PHE A 138 -12.40 13.11 11.38
CA PHE A 138 -11.11 12.45 11.58
C PHE A 138 -10.64 12.59 13.04
N LYS A 139 -10.57 13.82 13.56
CA LYS A 139 -10.14 14.07 14.95
C LYS A 139 -10.96 13.31 15.95
N LYS A 140 -12.30 13.32 15.81
CA LYS A 140 -13.21 12.59 16.67
C LYS A 140 -12.88 11.10 16.70
N HIS A 141 -12.80 10.48 15.53
CA HIS A 141 -12.64 9.03 15.44
C HIS A 141 -11.22 8.56 15.78
N ILE A 142 -10.18 9.34 15.46
CA ILE A 142 -8.81 8.98 15.84
C ILE A 142 -8.59 9.06 17.37
N LEU A 143 -9.18 10.05 18.04
CA LEU A 143 -9.13 10.13 19.50
C LEU A 143 -9.85 8.97 20.18
N GLU A 144 -11.01 8.56 19.65
CA GLU A 144 -11.72 7.37 20.11
C GLU A 144 -10.87 6.10 19.92
N ALA A 145 -10.18 5.94 18.77
CA ALA A 145 -9.29 4.82 18.53
C ALA A 145 -8.16 4.75 19.55
N VAL A 146 -7.49 5.88 19.81
CA VAL A 146 -6.41 5.98 20.82
C VAL A 146 -6.94 5.66 22.21
N TRP A 147 -8.11 6.18 22.59
CA TRP A 147 -8.71 5.95 23.90
C TRP A 147 -9.04 4.47 24.13
N LEU A 148 -9.60 3.79 23.13
CA LEU A 148 -9.97 2.38 23.21
C LEU A 148 -8.76 1.44 23.24
N ASN A 149 -7.65 1.80 22.56
CA ASN A 149 -6.46 0.96 22.53
C ASN A 149 -5.16 1.80 22.46
N PRO A 150 -4.71 2.35 23.61
CA PRO A 150 -3.50 3.16 23.67
C PRO A 150 -2.22 2.41 23.25
N SER A 151 -2.20 1.08 23.32
CA SER A 151 -1.05 0.27 22.90
C SER A 151 -0.75 0.37 21.41
N GLN A 152 -1.73 0.75 20.59
CA GLN A 152 -1.61 0.97 19.15
C GLN A 152 -1.34 2.44 18.79
N SER A 153 -0.99 3.28 19.76
CA SER A 153 -0.78 4.73 19.56
C SER A 153 0.21 5.06 18.45
N GLN A 154 1.21 4.23 18.21
CA GLN A 154 2.19 4.45 17.13
C GLN A 154 1.53 4.41 15.74
N VAL A 155 0.61 3.46 15.50
CA VAL A 155 -0.14 3.36 14.24
C VAL A 155 -1.03 4.59 14.06
N PHE A 156 -1.70 5.01 15.13
CA PHE A 156 -2.61 6.15 15.11
C PHE A 156 -1.86 7.48 14.96
N ALA A 157 -0.70 7.63 15.61
CA ALA A 157 0.15 8.81 15.48
C ALA A 157 0.57 9.07 14.03
N GLN A 158 0.93 8.03 13.28
CA GLN A 158 1.28 8.16 11.87
C GLN A 158 0.12 8.75 11.05
N ALA A 159 -1.12 8.32 11.29
CA ALA A 159 -2.29 8.88 10.62
C ALA A 159 -2.54 10.35 11.02
N ILE A 160 -2.33 10.69 12.29
CA ILE A 160 -2.45 12.06 12.79
C ILE A 160 -1.41 12.98 12.11
N GLU A 161 -0.16 12.55 12.03
CA GLU A 161 0.90 13.31 11.38
C GLU A 161 0.65 13.50 9.89
N THR A 162 0.17 12.45 9.21
CA THR A 162 -0.24 12.54 7.80
C THR A 162 -1.35 13.58 7.62
N MET A 163 -2.42 13.50 8.43
CA MET A 163 -3.53 14.46 8.37
C MET A 163 -3.08 15.89 8.65
N ARG A 164 -2.23 16.10 9.67
CA ARG A 164 -1.67 17.44 10.01
C ARG A 164 -0.83 18.00 8.88
N ARG A 165 -0.04 17.14 8.21
CA ARG A 165 0.76 17.55 7.05
C ARG A 165 -0.14 17.93 5.88
N GLU A 166 -1.16 17.12 5.58
CA GLU A 166 -2.13 17.40 4.53
C GLU A 166 -2.89 18.70 4.78
N ASP A 167 -3.36 18.93 6.01
CA ASP A 167 -4.05 20.16 6.41
C ASP A 167 -3.15 21.38 6.25
N LYS A 168 -1.91 21.32 6.74
CA LYS A 168 -0.92 22.37 6.55
C LYS A 168 -0.62 22.64 5.07
N MET A 169 -0.43 21.56 4.27
CA MET A 169 -0.17 21.70 2.84
C MET A 169 -1.37 22.27 2.08
N SER A 170 -2.60 21.98 2.52
CA SER A 170 -3.82 22.50 1.89
C SER A 170 -3.97 24.02 2.00
N THR A 171 -3.42 24.60 3.07
CA THR A 171 -3.42 26.04 3.34
C THR A 171 -2.15 26.74 2.87
N LEU A 172 -1.10 25.98 2.55
CA LEU A 172 0.17 26.52 2.11
C LEU A 172 0.06 27.14 0.73
N LYS A 173 0.54 28.37 0.63
CA LYS A 173 0.71 29.08 -0.64
C LYS A 173 2.19 29.26 -0.94
N VAL A 174 2.66 28.62 -1.99
CA VAL A 174 4.05 28.69 -2.44
C VAL A 174 4.28 30.00 -3.15
N ASP A 175 5.32 30.73 -2.75
CA ASP A 175 5.81 31.86 -3.55
C ASP A 175 6.54 31.30 -4.80
N LEU A 176 5.87 31.39 -5.94
CA LEU A 176 6.41 30.90 -7.20
C LEU A 176 7.50 31.79 -7.78
N ALA A 177 7.74 33.01 -7.22
CA ALA A 177 8.81 33.91 -7.64
C ALA A 177 10.16 33.61 -6.99
N LEU A 178 10.21 32.68 -6.03
CA LEU A 178 11.46 32.25 -5.42
C LEU A 178 12.46 31.76 -6.48
N PRO A 179 13.71 32.29 -6.49
CA PRO A 179 14.71 31.91 -7.49
C PRO A 179 15.22 30.50 -7.25
N VAL A 180 15.45 29.80 -8.35
CA VAL A 180 16.12 28.51 -8.42
C VAL A 180 17.14 28.54 -9.55
N THR A 181 18.09 27.61 -9.53
CA THR A 181 19.09 27.48 -10.59
C THR A 181 18.77 26.27 -11.48
N THR A 182 18.93 26.40 -12.79
CA THR A 182 18.87 25.24 -13.69
C THR A 182 20.16 24.40 -13.56
N SER A 183 20.16 23.15 -14.03
CA SER A 183 21.37 22.33 -14.10
C SER A 183 22.49 22.94 -14.99
N MET A 184 22.18 23.97 -15.80
CA MET A 184 23.14 24.72 -16.63
C MET A 184 23.61 26.01 -15.96
N GLY A 185 23.22 26.28 -14.72
CA GLY A 185 23.62 27.48 -13.96
C GLY A 185 22.80 28.73 -14.26
N GLU A 186 21.68 28.62 -14.98
CA GLU A 186 20.80 29.75 -15.27
C GLU A 186 19.80 29.96 -14.13
N THR A 187 19.55 31.21 -13.75
CA THR A 187 18.52 31.54 -12.76
C THR A 187 17.15 31.53 -13.39
N THR A 188 16.20 30.88 -12.74
CA THR A 188 14.77 30.81 -13.11
C THR A 188 13.91 30.80 -11.85
N THR A 189 12.59 30.66 -12.01
CA THR A 189 11.64 30.55 -10.92
C THR A 189 10.68 29.37 -11.13
N LEU A 190 9.98 28.92 -10.09
CA LEU A 190 8.88 27.96 -10.28
C LEU A 190 7.73 28.59 -11.10
N GLY A 191 7.57 29.92 -11.02
CA GLY A 191 6.61 30.68 -11.81
C GLY A 191 6.86 30.55 -13.32
N ASP A 192 8.14 30.63 -13.73
CA ASP A 192 8.53 30.44 -15.14
C ASP A 192 8.20 29.01 -15.62
N GLN A 193 8.38 28.04 -14.74
CA GLN A 193 8.13 26.62 -15.06
C GLN A 193 6.63 26.29 -15.16
N VAL A 194 5.78 27.00 -14.41
CA VAL A 194 4.32 26.79 -14.43
C VAL A 194 3.60 27.66 -15.44
N ALA A 195 4.29 28.66 -16.04
CA ALA A 195 3.70 29.58 -17.02
C ALA A 195 3.03 28.81 -18.17
N GLY A 196 1.73 29.06 -18.39
CA GLY A 196 0.93 28.40 -19.42
C GLY A 196 0.60 26.92 -19.13
N LYS A 197 0.93 26.40 -17.96
CA LYS A 197 0.61 25.03 -17.51
C LYS A 197 -0.56 25.05 -16.53
N LYS A 198 -1.19 23.88 -16.34
CA LYS A 198 -2.23 23.67 -15.32
C LYS A 198 -1.66 23.35 -13.93
N ALA A 199 -0.47 22.77 -13.90
CA ALA A 199 0.28 22.47 -12.68
C ALA A 199 1.75 22.15 -12.99
N ILE A 200 2.56 22.13 -11.93
CA ILE A 200 3.91 21.57 -11.94
C ILE A 200 3.99 20.41 -10.96
N LEU A 201 4.67 19.34 -11.34
CA LEU A 201 5.01 18.20 -10.50
C LEU A 201 6.52 18.19 -10.29
N ILE A 202 6.97 18.46 -9.08
CA ILE A 202 8.38 18.57 -8.72
C ILE A 202 8.82 17.28 -8.04
N ASP A 203 9.84 16.60 -8.57
CA ASP A 203 10.49 15.45 -7.96
C ASP A 203 11.78 15.87 -7.25
N PHE A 204 11.83 15.74 -5.93
CA PHE A 204 13.00 16.03 -5.11
C PHE A 204 13.88 14.80 -4.99
N TRP A 205 15.12 14.93 -5.44
CA TRP A 205 16.07 13.83 -5.54
C TRP A 205 17.51 14.27 -5.24
N ALA A 206 18.39 13.30 -4.99
CA ALA A 206 19.84 13.54 -4.90
C ALA A 206 20.60 12.35 -5.46
N SER A 207 21.85 12.54 -5.86
CA SER A 207 22.69 11.48 -6.46
C SER A 207 23.02 10.34 -5.49
N TRP A 208 23.09 10.62 -4.22
CA TRP A 208 23.32 9.64 -3.16
C TRP A 208 22.04 8.87 -2.73
N CYS A 209 20.88 9.28 -3.22
CA CYS A 209 19.60 8.63 -2.93
C CYS A 209 19.37 7.44 -3.86
N GLY A 210 19.74 6.23 -3.44
CA GLY A 210 19.56 5.01 -4.21
C GLY A 210 18.13 4.78 -4.72
N PRO A 211 17.09 4.87 -3.88
CA PRO A 211 15.69 4.76 -4.33
C PRO A 211 15.30 5.83 -5.36
N CYS A 212 15.79 7.08 -5.23
CA CYS A 212 15.54 8.13 -6.23
C CYS A 212 16.09 7.74 -7.60
N MET A 213 17.34 7.22 -7.64
CA MET A 213 17.97 6.80 -8.88
C MET A 213 17.22 5.65 -9.55
N GLN A 214 16.67 4.72 -8.79
CA GLN A 214 15.83 3.62 -9.29
C GLN A 214 14.53 4.14 -9.92
N LEU A 215 14.00 5.26 -9.44
CA LEU A 215 12.74 5.86 -9.93
C LEU A 215 12.94 6.80 -11.14
N MET A 216 14.17 7.10 -11.57
CA MET A 216 14.42 7.97 -12.75
C MET A 216 13.70 7.51 -14.04
N PRO A 217 13.63 6.21 -14.38
CA PRO A 217 12.81 5.77 -15.51
C PRO A 217 11.32 6.06 -15.37
N SER A 218 10.79 5.97 -14.14
CA SER A 218 9.40 6.32 -13.81
C SER A 218 9.16 7.82 -13.97
N LEU A 219 10.09 8.66 -13.50
CA LEU A 219 10.05 10.11 -13.68
C LEU A 219 10.00 10.49 -15.16
N LYS A 220 10.87 9.86 -15.99
CA LYS A 220 10.88 10.06 -17.44
C LYS A 220 9.53 9.71 -18.09
N LYS A 221 8.91 8.60 -17.65
CA LYS A 221 7.57 8.20 -18.13
C LYS A 221 6.51 9.23 -17.71
N LYS A 222 6.52 9.69 -16.45
CA LYS A 222 5.60 10.71 -15.95
C LYS A 222 5.75 12.02 -16.75
N GLY A 223 6.98 12.46 -17.05
CA GLY A 223 7.22 13.65 -17.88
C GLY A 223 6.51 13.57 -19.24
N LYS A 224 6.68 12.46 -19.96
CA LYS A 224 6.03 12.24 -21.26
C LYS A 224 4.51 12.12 -21.17
N LEU A 225 4.02 11.46 -20.13
CA LEU A 225 2.58 11.22 -19.92
C LEU A 225 1.84 12.50 -19.57
N LEU A 226 2.41 13.35 -18.72
CA LEU A 226 1.72 14.49 -18.14
C LEU A 226 1.83 15.77 -18.98
N GLU A 227 2.86 15.91 -19.80
CA GLU A 227 3.05 17.07 -20.68
C GLU A 227 1.85 17.39 -21.59
N PRO A 228 1.24 16.42 -22.30
CA PRO A 228 0.06 16.67 -23.16
C PRO A 228 -1.17 17.13 -22.37
N HIS A 229 -1.20 16.90 -21.07
CA HIS A 229 -2.27 17.32 -20.17
C HIS A 229 -2.05 18.70 -19.54
N GLY A 230 -0.93 19.36 -19.91
CA GLY A 230 -0.56 20.69 -19.40
C GLY A 230 0.07 20.66 -18.00
N ILE A 231 0.68 19.54 -17.61
CA ILE A 231 1.42 19.43 -16.34
C ILE A 231 2.90 19.33 -16.65
N ALA A 232 3.70 20.29 -16.17
CA ALA A 232 5.14 20.23 -16.26
C ALA A 232 5.69 19.31 -15.17
N VAL A 233 6.61 18.40 -15.52
CA VAL A 233 7.34 17.57 -14.55
C VAL A 233 8.77 18.12 -14.46
N ILE A 234 9.26 18.33 -13.24
CA ILE A 234 10.53 18.96 -12.93
C ILE A 234 11.33 18.04 -12.00
N ALA A 235 12.62 17.89 -12.26
CA ALA A 235 13.57 17.25 -11.35
C ALA A 235 14.29 18.33 -10.52
N MET A 236 14.10 18.34 -9.19
CA MET A 236 14.76 19.25 -8.26
C MET A 236 15.87 18.53 -7.50
N ASN A 237 17.10 18.84 -7.84
CA ASN A 237 18.28 18.27 -7.19
C ASN A 237 18.53 18.87 -5.81
N LYS A 238 18.95 18.02 -4.85
CA LYS A 238 19.25 18.39 -3.45
C LYS A 238 20.69 18.01 -3.04
N ASP A 239 21.60 17.73 -3.95
CA ASP A 239 22.99 17.52 -3.57
C ASP A 239 23.56 18.79 -2.90
N ASP A 240 24.46 18.60 -1.94
CA ASP A 240 25.02 19.72 -1.18
C ASP A 240 26.22 20.35 -1.92
N GLU A 241 26.98 19.55 -2.65
CA GLU A 241 28.16 19.95 -3.39
C GLU A 241 27.98 19.70 -4.88
N ASN A 242 28.44 20.66 -5.71
CA ASN A 242 28.42 20.55 -7.17
C ASN A 242 27.06 20.10 -7.77
N ALA A 243 25.99 20.61 -7.17
CA ALA A 243 24.61 20.17 -7.48
C ALA A 243 24.25 20.37 -8.96
N GLU A 244 24.65 21.50 -9.60
CA GLU A 244 24.45 21.77 -11.02
C GLU A 244 25.18 20.74 -11.89
N GLY A 245 26.48 20.50 -11.62
CA GLY A 245 27.28 19.55 -12.38
C GLY A 245 26.76 18.11 -12.27
N ILE A 246 26.31 17.70 -11.08
CA ILE A 246 25.68 16.41 -10.84
C ILE A 246 24.35 16.32 -11.59
N ALA A 247 23.48 17.31 -11.46
CA ALA A 247 22.18 17.34 -12.11
C ALA A 247 22.31 17.27 -13.63
N GLU A 248 23.23 18.05 -14.22
CA GLU A 248 23.46 18.09 -15.67
C GLU A 248 24.03 16.75 -16.19
N ARG A 249 24.96 16.14 -15.44
CA ARG A 249 25.51 14.82 -15.79
C ARG A 249 24.40 13.77 -15.82
N ILE A 250 23.59 13.67 -14.76
CA ILE A 250 22.54 12.65 -14.66
C ILE A 250 21.42 12.94 -15.68
N ARG A 251 21.06 14.20 -15.94
CA ARG A 251 20.12 14.58 -17.00
C ARG A 251 20.54 14.01 -18.35
N LYS A 252 21.83 14.14 -18.71
CA LYS A 252 22.40 13.61 -19.96
C LYS A 252 22.42 12.09 -19.98
N GLU A 253 22.86 11.45 -18.89
CA GLU A 253 22.88 9.98 -18.76
C GLU A 253 21.50 9.37 -18.91
N GLN A 254 20.45 10.00 -18.34
CA GLN A 254 19.07 9.55 -18.41
C GLN A 254 18.35 9.96 -19.71
N ASP A 255 18.94 10.80 -20.54
CA ASP A 255 18.32 11.37 -21.76
C ASP A 255 16.92 11.92 -21.44
N MET A 256 16.81 12.78 -20.43
CA MET A 256 15.56 13.40 -20.02
C MET A 256 15.43 14.83 -20.53
N LYS A 257 14.24 15.14 -21.08
CA LYS A 257 13.91 16.47 -21.64
C LYS A 257 13.12 17.37 -20.71
N ILE A 258 12.80 16.89 -19.49
CA ILE A 258 12.13 17.72 -18.48
C ILE A 258 13.11 18.77 -17.93
N PRO A 259 12.63 19.88 -17.35
CA PRO A 259 13.49 20.84 -16.64
C PRO A 259 14.21 20.19 -15.45
N TRP A 260 15.49 20.48 -15.30
CA TRP A 260 16.32 20.06 -14.18
C TRP A 260 16.77 21.29 -13.42
N LEU A 261 16.30 21.37 -12.18
CA LEU A 261 16.57 22.50 -11.28
C LEU A 261 17.41 22.03 -10.10
N VAL A 262 18.05 22.99 -9.45
CA VAL A 262 18.82 22.80 -8.23
C VAL A 262 18.21 23.64 -7.14
N GLU A 263 17.95 23.03 -6.00
CA GLU A 263 17.45 23.72 -4.84
C GLU A 263 18.54 24.62 -4.24
N PRO A 264 18.26 25.90 -3.92
CA PRO A 264 19.22 26.76 -3.24
C PRO A 264 19.78 26.15 -1.95
N ALA A 265 21.01 26.52 -1.57
CA ALA A 265 21.74 25.94 -0.43
C ALA A 265 20.96 26.10 0.89
N GLU A 266 20.19 27.17 1.04
CA GLU A 266 19.33 27.44 2.21
C GLU A 266 18.16 26.48 2.34
N ARG A 267 17.92 25.63 1.33
CA ARG A 267 16.86 24.62 1.29
C ARG A 267 15.46 25.18 1.51
N PRO A 268 15.05 26.25 0.80
CA PRO A 268 13.78 26.92 1.05
C PRO A 268 12.57 26.01 0.77
N PHE A 269 12.60 25.22 -0.30
CA PHE A 269 11.51 24.31 -0.66
C PHE A 269 11.47 23.08 0.21
N THR A 270 12.62 22.51 0.56
CA THR A 270 12.73 21.38 1.53
C THR A 270 12.08 21.77 2.86
N LYS A 271 12.37 22.98 3.36
CA LYS A 271 11.78 23.49 4.61
C LYS A 271 10.28 23.78 4.46
N LEU A 272 9.90 24.42 3.35
CA LEU A 272 8.52 24.81 3.07
C LEU A 272 7.58 23.60 2.99
N PHE A 273 8.00 22.54 2.29
CA PHE A 273 7.23 21.32 2.08
C PHE A 273 7.46 20.26 3.14
N GLU A 274 8.26 20.54 4.19
CA GLU A 274 8.62 19.58 5.25
C GLU A 274 9.14 18.25 4.68
N ILE A 275 10.12 18.34 3.77
CA ILE A 275 10.71 17.17 3.14
C ILE A 275 11.76 16.55 4.07
N ASP A 276 11.35 15.56 4.86
CA ASP A 276 12.21 14.84 5.80
C ASP A 276 13.01 13.72 5.11
N SER A 277 12.49 13.22 3.99
CA SER A 277 13.09 12.13 3.22
C SER A 277 12.79 12.26 1.74
N ILE A 278 13.68 11.71 0.90
CA ILE A 278 13.53 11.57 -0.55
C ILE A 278 13.59 10.08 -0.92
N PRO A 279 12.91 9.65 -2.01
CA PRO A 279 12.24 10.45 -3.05
C PRO A 279 10.94 11.10 -2.57
N ARG A 280 10.65 12.31 -3.04
CA ARG A 280 9.46 13.09 -2.68
C ARG A 280 8.93 13.86 -3.87
N MET A 281 7.61 13.80 -4.11
CA MET A 281 6.97 14.60 -5.16
C MET A 281 6.00 15.61 -4.59
N ILE A 282 6.01 16.82 -5.17
CA ILE A 282 5.11 17.93 -4.82
C ILE A 282 4.37 18.36 -6.08
N LEU A 283 3.04 18.38 -6.04
CA LEU A 283 2.20 18.90 -7.11
C LEU A 283 1.65 20.26 -6.71
N ILE A 284 1.87 21.28 -7.55
CA ILE A 284 1.49 22.68 -7.27
C ILE A 284 0.71 23.24 -8.46
N ASP A 285 -0.39 23.93 -8.21
CA ASP A 285 -1.13 24.66 -9.22
C ASP A 285 -0.54 26.06 -9.50
N PRO A 286 -0.98 26.76 -10.57
CA PRO A 286 -0.46 28.10 -10.90
C PRO A 286 -0.74 29.18 -9.86
N SER A 287 -1.62 28.94 -8.89
CA SER A 287 -1.85 29.86 -7.78
C SER A 287 -0.86 29.68 -6.61
N GLY A 288 0.01 28.68 -6.70
CA GLY A 288 0.93 28.27 -5.64
C GLY A 288 0.32 27.33 -4.60
N LYS A 289 -0.90 26.82 -4.84
CA LYS A 289 -1.54 25.85 -3.95
C LYS A 289 -0.92 24.47 -4.12
N VAL A 290 -0.57 23.83 -2.99
CA VAL A 290 -0.10 22.43 -2.98
C VAL A 290 -1.29 21.49 -3.11
N LEU A 291 -1.26 20.63 -4.13
CA LEU A 291 -2.29 19.63 -4.43
C LEU A 291 -1.90 18.23 -4.01
N PHE A 292 -0.59 17.96 -3.88
CA PHE A 292 -0.03 16.69 -3.40
C PHE A 292 1.36 16.92 -2.82
N ASN A 293 1.67 16.17 -1.74
CA ASN A 293 2.99 16.10 -1.14
C ASN A 293 3.20 14.68 -0.60
N GLY A 294 3.91 13.83 -1.36
CA GLY A 294 4.03 12.41 -1.02
C GLY A 294 5.12 11.67 -1.79
N HIS A 295 5.17 10.35 -1.60
CA HIS A 295 6.08 9.48 -2.34
C HIS A 295 5.70 9.43 -3.83
N PRO A 296 6.66 9.32 -4.78
CA PRO A 296 6.38 9.26 -6.23
C PRO A 296 5.45 8.14 -6.69
N GLU A 297 5.34 7.07 -5.91
CA GLU A 297 4.49 5.90 -6.21
C GLU A 297 3.22 5.84 -5.37
N ASP A 298 2.95 6.89 -4.59
CA ASP A 298 1.71 6.98 -3.81
C ASP A 298 0.50 7.09 -4.76
N PRO A 299 -0.50 6.20 -4.65
CA PRO A 299 -1.74 6.27 -5.45
C PRO A 299 -2.47 7.61 -5.34
N ALA A 300 -2.32 8.33 -4.23
CA ALA A 300 -2.91 9.66 -4.02
C ALA A 300 -2.39 10.70 -5.05
N LEU A 301 -1.17 10.54 -5.58
CA LEU A 301 -0.66 11.37 -6.67
C LEU A 301 -1.58 11.31 -7.89
N TRP A 302 -1.97 10.11 -8.31
CA TRP A 302 -2.83 9.93 -9.48
C TRP A 302 -4.23 10.44 -9.24
N THR A 303 -4.73 10.33 -8.01
CA THR A 303 -6.00 10.93 -7.58
C THR A 303 -5.96 12.45 -7.70
N ALA A 304 -4.87 13.09 -7.27
CA ALA A 304 -4.68 14.53 -7.39
C ALA A 304 -4.55 14.98 -8.86
N LEU A 305 -3.78 14.23 -9.67
CA LEU A 305 -3.62 14.49 -11.10
C LEU A 305 -4.94 14.37 -11.90
N LYS A 306 -5.77 13.37 -11.59
CA LYS A 306 -7.11 13.22 -12.19
C LYS A 306 -8.05 14.39 -11.89
N LYS A 307 -7.92 15.03 -10.73
CA LYS A 307 -8.68 16.26 -10.39
C LYS A 307 -8.30 17.43 -11.31
N ILE A 308 -7.04 17.51 -11.78
CA ILE A 308 -6.60 18.53 -12.74
C ILE A 308 -7.07 18.20 -14.16
N HIS A 309 -6.96 16.93 -14.55
CA HIS A 309 -7.35 16.46 -15.87
C HIS A 309 -7.88 15.02 -15.83
N PRO A 310 -9.21 14.79 -16.01
CA PRO A 310 -9.84 13.47 -15.80
C PRO A 310 -9.32 12.33 -16.69
N LYS A 311 -8.68 12.66 -17.83
CA LYS A 311 -8.10 11.67 -18.76
C LYS A 311 -6.71 11.16 -18.35
N ILE A 312 -6.15 11.66 -17.25
CA ILE A 312 -4.87 11.15 -16.76
C ILE A 312 -5.12 9.82 -16.07
N GLU A 313 -4.41 8.78 -16.52
CA GLU A 313 -4.42 7.45 -15.94
C GLU A 313 -3.03 7.09 -15.41
N ALA A 314 -3.00 6.32 -14.31
CA ALA A 314 -1.75 5.76 -13.83
C ALA A 314 -1.20 4.77 -14.86
N PRO A 315 0.09 4.77 -15.18
CA PRO A 315 0.69 3.74 -16.03
C PRO A 315 0.52 2.37 -15.35
N GLN A 316 0.14 1.39 -16.17
CA GLN A 316 0.08 -0.01 -15.77
C GLN A 316 1.47 -0.59 -15.55
#